data_b1f0d3218fb1e6b363deeb1486903617
#
_entry.id   b1f0d3218fb1e6b363deeb1486903617
#
_cell.length_a   1.000
_cell.length_b   1.000
_cell.length_c   1.000
_cell.angle_alpha   90.00
_cell.angle_beta   90.00
_cell.angle_gamma   90.00
#
_symmetry.space_group_name_H-M   'P 1'
#
loop_
_entity.id
_entity.type
_entity.pdbx_description
1 polymer ?
#
loop_
_entity_poly.entity_id
_entity_poly.type
_entity_poly.pdbx_seq_one_letter_code
_entity_poly.pdbx_strand_id
1 'polypeptide(L)'
;MKKSTKIIIIASLCAILSLLIIGLLFLFFKYIPQKRAEKEWKQWFEQYYNSKISQYAAENEQYEDYEIDVAFLGDSLTDGYDVAKYYPQYKTANRGIGGDTTFGLEKRLDVSVYDLKPKVAVMLIGANNMDEMFENYEDILKGFKENIPNTKIVLVSLTSMSREWGRKNQLAAYNNVKIKLLAEQYGFEYVDMYSSLMNIETGEIYDEYTTDGGHLTPTGYEVFTSELTPVIEKLLQDYSIPN
;
A
#
# COMPACT_ATOMS: atom_id res chain seq x y z
N MET A 1 67.88 5.91 -11.69
CA MET A 1 66.51 5.64 -12.20
C MET A 1 66.36 6.35 -13.55
N LYS A 2 66.03 5.63 -14.61
CA LYS A 2 65.88 6.19 -15.95
C LYS A 2 64.76 7.25 -16.00
N LYS A 3 64.90 8.31 -16.83
CA LYS A 3 63.93 9.40 -16.93
C LYS A 3 62.51 8.88 -17.23
N SER A 4 62.37 7.82 -18.04
CA SER A 4 61.11 7.14 -18.35
C SER A 4 60.43 6.49 -17.12
N THR A 5 61.20 5.89 -16.22
CA THR A 5 60.66 5.27 -15.00
C THR A 5 60.08 6.32 -14.05
N LYS A 6 60.72 7.51 -13.93
CA LYS A 6 60.18 8.63 -13.12
C LYS A 6 58.84 9.15 -13.68
N ILE A 7 58.71 9.26 -15.02
CA ILE A 7 57.49 9.70 -15.65
C ILE A 7 56.33 8.73 -15.41
N ILE A 8 56.61 7.42 -15.53
CA ILE A 8 55.57 6.39 -15.28
C ILE A 8 55.09 6.44 -13.82
N ILE A 9 56.01 6.56 -12.84
CA ILE A 9 55.65 6.66 -11.43
C ILE A 9 54.78 7.90 -11.16
N ILE A 10 55.15 9.07 -11.71
CA ILE A 10 54.39 10.30 -11.53
C ILE A 10 52.97 10.14 -12.16
N ALA A 11 52.90 9.60 -13.35
CA ALA A 11 51.61 9.37 -14.02
C ALA A 11 50.71 8.42 -13.22
N SER A 12 51.25 7.33 -12.66
CA SER A 12 50.51 6.40 -11.80
C SER A 12 50.03 7.06 -10.51
N LEU A 13 50.88 7.87 -9.87
CA LEU A 13 50.47 8.61 -8.67
C LEU A 13 49.36 9.64 -8.96
N CYS A 14 49.46 10.36 -10.07
CA CYS A 14 48.41 11.29 -10.52
C CYS A 14 47.10 10.55 -10.78
N ALA A 15 47.11 9.37 -11.43
CA ALA A 15 45.93 8.57 -11.68
C ALA A 15 45.29 8.09 -10.36
N ILE A 16 46.10 7.60 -9.41
CA ILE A 16 45.59 7.20 -8.09
C ILE A 16 44.99 8.39 -7.35
N LEU A 17 45.64 9.53 -7.35
CA LEU A 17 45.13 10.75 -6.71
C LEU A 17 43.80 11.19 -7.34
N SER A 18 43.71 11.14 -8.68
CA SER A 18 42.44 11.48 -9.39
C SER A 18 41.31 10.54 -9.01
N LEU A 19 41.54 9.23 -8.90
CA LEU A 19 40.55 8.26 -8.46
C LEU A 19 40.10 8.50 -7.01
N LEU A 20 41.05 8.85 -6.12
CA LEU A 20 40.73 9.22 -4.73
C LEU A 20 39.84 10.47 -4.67
N ILE A 21 40.16 11.50 -5.45
CA ILE A 21 39.38 12.74 -5.53
C ILE A 21 37.97 12.44 -6.05
N ILE A 22 37.84 11.66 -7.12
CA ILE A 22 36.53 11.24 -7.67
C ILE A 22 35.72 10.47 -6.61
N GLY A 23 36.38 9.54 -5.91
CA GLY A 23 35.72 8.78 -4.83
C GLY A 23 35.24 9.68 -3.68
N LEU A 24 36.06 10.66 -3.28
CA LEU A 24 35.68 11.64 -2.24
C LEU A 24 34.53 12.55 -2.70
N LEU A 25 34.58 13.01 -3.94
CA LEU A 25 33.48 13.80 -4.52
C LEU A 25 32.17 13.00 -4.57
N PHE A 26 32.23 11.73 -4.98
CA PHE A 26 31.06 10.84 -4.97
C PHE A 26 30.51 10.65 -3.54
N LEU A 27 31.38 10.37 -2.58
CA LEU A 27 30.97 10.24 -1.17
C LEU A 27 30.29 11.51 -0.67
N PHE A 28 30.91 12.67 -0.88
CA PHE A 28 30.44 13.94 -0.34
C PHE A 28 29.19 14.45 -1.02
N PHE A 29 29.11 14.38 -2.37
CA PHE A 29 28.01 15.00 -3.12
C PHE A 29 26.85 14.05 -3.44
N LYS A 30 27.06 12.73 -3.39
CA LYS A 30 26.02 11.75 -3.73
C LYS A 30 25.70 10.80 -2.58
N TYR A 31 26.68 10.09 -2.06
CA TYR A 31 26.43 9.02 -1.07
C TYR A 31 25.96 9.55 0.28
N ILE A 32 26.65 10.55 0.85
CA ILE A 32 26.30 11.12 2.17
C ILE A 32 24.92 11.80 2.14
N PRO A 33 24.59 12.68 1.16
CA PRO A 33 23.28 13.28 1.07
C PRO A 33 22.17 12.25 0.87
N GLN A 34 22.39 11.23 0.01
CA GLN A 34 21.42 10.16 -0.20
C GLN A 34 21.15 9.38 1.09
N LYS A 35 22.16 9.00 1.86
CA LYS A 35 22.02 8.32 3.15
C LYS A 35 21.34 9.18 4.21
N ARG A 36 21.58 10.50 4.18
CA ARG A 36 20.90 11.43 5.06
C ARG A 36 19.43 11.53 4.72
N ALA A 37 19.09 11.72 3.44
CA ALA A 37 17.71 11.77 2.96
C ALA A 37 16.93 10.47 3.26
N GLU A 38 17.59 9.30 3.07
CA GLU A 38 16.98 8.00 3.43
C GLU A 38 16.68 7.91 4.94
N LYS A 39 17.60 8.40 5.78
CA LYS A 39 17.41 8.41 7.24
C LYS A 39 16.28 9.36 7.65
N GLU A 40 16.26 10.57 7.09
CA GLU A 40 15.24 11.59 7.36
C GLU A 40 13.85 11.09 6.91
N TRP A 41 13.78 10.45 5.73
CA TRP A 41 12.56 9.83 5.23
C TRP A 41 12.06 8.70 6.16
N LYS A 42 12.95 7.80 6.62
CA LYS A 42 12.59 6.75 7.57
C LYS A 42 12.05 7.29 8.88
N GLN A 43 12.69 8.33 9.43
CA GLN A 43 12.23 8.97 10.66
C GLN A 43 10.88 9.66 10.48
N TRP A 44 10.68 10.35 9.37
CA TRP A 44 9.41 10.96 9.03
C TRP A 44 8.32 9.90 8.87
N PHE A 45 8.59 8.82 8.14
CA PHE A 45 7.63 7.74 7.92
C PHE A 45 7.25 7.06 9.25
N GLU A 46 8.20 6.80 10.13
CA GLU A 46 7.94 6.22 11.44
C GLU A 46 7.05 7.13 12.30
N GLN A 47 7.30 8.43 12.31
CA GLN A 47 6.46 9.39 13.02
C GLN A 47 5.05 9.45 12.43
N TYR A 48 4.92 9.51 11.10
CA TYR A 48 3.65 9.50 10.41
C TYR A 48 2.86 8.22 10.71
N TYR A 49 3.48 7.05 10.57
CA TYR A 49 2.89 5.76 10.85
C TYR A 49 2.38 5.66 12.30
N ASN A 50 3.21 6.05 13.28
CA ASN A 50 2.83 6.03 14.69
C ASN A 50 1.70 7.03 15.01
N SER A 51 1.67 8.19 14.34
CA SER A 51 0.59 9.17 14.50
C SER A 51 -0.75 8.61 14.01
N LYS A 52 -0.75 7.89 12.87
CA LYS A 52 -1.95 7.21 12.35
C LYS A 52 -2.45 6.12 13.29
N ILE A 53 -1.55 5.29 13.82
CA ILE A 53 -1.90 4.25 14.81
C ILE A 53 -2.52 4.88 16.05
N SER A 54 -1.93 5.96 16.58
CA SER A 54 -2.46 6.66 17.74
C SER A 54 -3.83 7.29 17.47
N GLN A 55 -4.03 7.84 16.28
CA GLN A 55 -5.32 8.35 15.84
C GLN A 55 -6.37 7.23 15.80
N TYR A 56 -6.04 6.08 15.19
CA TYR A 56 -6.98 4.95 15.07
C TYR A 56 -7.36 4.39 16.43
N ALA A 57 -6.41 4.28 17.36
CA ALA A 57 -6.68 3.84 18.73
C ALA A 57 -7.67 4.80 19.43
N ALA A 58 -7.44 6.12 19.33
CA ALA A 58 -8.33 7.12 19.91
C ALA A 58 -9.72 7.16 19.27
N GLU A 59 -9.82 6.88 17.97
CA GLU A 59 -11.11 6.75 17.28
C GLU A 59 -11.86 5.49 17.73
N ASN A 60 -11.17 4.36 17.91
CA ASN A 60 -11.79 3.10 18.33
C ASN A 60 -12.47 3.22 19.72
N GLU A 61 -11.91 4.04 20.62
CA GLU A 61 -12.51 4.31 21.94
C GLU A 61 -13.91 4.95 21.88
N GLN A 62 -14.30 5.48 20.70
CA GLN A 62 -15.56 6.18 20.49
C GLN A 62 -16.67 5.28 19.95
N TYR A 63 -16.35 4.03 19.60
CA TYR A 63 -17.28 3.12 18.94
C TYR A 63 -17.43 1.81 19.69
N GLU A 64 -18.65 1.31 19.68
CA GLU A 64 -18.96 -0.05 20.14
C GLU A 64 -18.72 -1.08 19.02
N ASP A 65 -18.62 -2.37 19.38
CA ASP A 65 -18.49 -3.46 18.42
C ASP A 65 -19.62 -3.41 17.38
N TYR A 66 -19.26 -3.51 16.10
CA TYR A 66 -20.15 -3.46 14.93
C TYR A 66 -20.91 -2.14 14.72
N GLU A 67 -20.51 -1.07 15.38
CA GLU A 67 -21.09 0.26 15.15
C GLU A 67 -20.61 0.85 13.82
N ILE A 68 -19.35 0.59 13.43
CA ILE A 68 -18.82 0.97 12.13
C ILE A 68 -19.35 0.02 11.06
N ASP A 69 -20.01 0.60 10.03
CA ASP A 69 -20.53 -0.17 8.91
C ASP A 69 -19.40 -0.72 8.04
N VAL A 70 -18.44 0.13 7.65
CA VAL A 70 -17.35 -0.25 6.75
C VAL A 70 -16.01 0.34 7.20
N ALA A 71 -15.01 -0.52 7.41
CA ALA A 71 -13.62 -0.10 7.57
C ALA A 71 -12.81 -0.39 6.31
N PHE A 72 -11.99 0.57 5.87
CA PHE A 72 -11.12 0.46 4.70
C PHE A 72 -9.67 0.35 5.16
N LEU A 73 -9.04 -0.80 4.90
CA LEU A 73 -7.67 -1.15 5.28
C LEU A 73 -6.74 -1.07 4.06
N GLY A 74 -5.57 -0.49 4.21
CA GLY A 74 -4.63 -0.48 3.09
C GLY A 74 -3.49 0.52 3.21
N ASP A 75 -2.93 0.85 2.07
CA ASP A 75 -1.81 1.75 1.89
C ASP A 75 -2.25 3.17 1.47
N SER A 76 -1.45 3.85 0.63
CA SER A 76 -1.73 5.22 0.17
C SER A 76 -3.02 5.36 -0.63
N LEU A 77 -3.47 4.33 -1.34
CA LEU A 77 -4.74 4.38 -2.06
C LEU A 77 -5.92 4.43 -1.09
N THR A 78 -5.83 3.72 0.02
CA THR A 78 -6.83 3.77 1.08
C THR A 78 -6.70 5.05 1.91
N ASP A 79 -5.48 5.47 2.27
CA ASP A 79 -5.24 6.70 3.05
C ASP A 79 -5.78 7.95 2.35
N GLY A 80 -5.61 8.04 1.02
CA GLY A 80 -6.12 9.13 0.19
C GLY A 80 -7.61 9.04 -0.15
N TYR A 81 -8.30 7.97 0.25
CA TYR A 81 -9.71 7.77 -0.06
C TYR A 81 -10.62 8.51 0.93
N ASP A 82 -11.33 9.53 0.48
CA ASP A 82 -12.32 10.26 1.30
C ASP A 82 -13.60 9.42 1.49
N VAL A 83 -13.48 8.37 2.32
CA VAL A 83 -14.58 7.40 2.53
C VAL A 83 -15.86 8.05 3.03
N ALA A 84 -15.78 9.12 3.82
CA ALA A 84 -16.95 9.81 4.32
C ALA A 84 -17.70 10.56 3.20
N LYS A 85 -16.97 11.10 2.22
CA LYS A 85 -17.53 11.73 1.02
C LYS A 85 -18.22 10.72 0.11
N TYR A 86 -17.57 9.58 -0.12
CA TYR A 86 -18.06 8.59 -1.08
C TYR A 86 -19.15 7.66 -0.51
N TYR A 87 -19.22 7.51 0.80
CA TYR A 87 -20.20 6.69 1.52
C TYR A 87 -20.93 7.47 2.63
N PRO A 88 -21.57 8.61 2.32
CA PRO A 88 -22.17 9.48 3.36
C PRO A 88 -23.34 8.82 4.11
N GLN A 89 -23.88 7.72 3.58
CA GLN A 89 -24.99 6.95 4.17
C GLN A 89 -24.51 5.93 5.22
N TYR A 90 -23.21 5.66 5.32
CA TYR A 90 -22.63 4.68 6.23
C TYR A 90 -21.67 5.31 7.24
N LYS A 91 -21.57 4.70 8.41
CA LYS A 91 -20.47 4.98 9.34
C LYS A 91 -19.21 4.29 8.81
N THR A 92 -18.25 5.05 8.34
CA THR A 92 -17.02 4.54 7.73
C THR A 92 -15.79 4.87 8.55
N ALA A 93 -14.80 3.98 8.52
CA ALA A 93 -13.48 4.21 9.10
C ALA A 93 -12.39 4.00 8.04
N ASN A 94 -11.59 5.05 7.80
CA ASN A 94 -10.38 4.94 6.97
C ASN A 94 -9.23 4.47 7.85
N ARG A 95 -8.64 3.32 7.50
CA ARG A 95 -7.48 2.70 8.16
C ARG A 95 -6.32 2.51 7.18
N GLY A 96 -6.21 3.40 6.19
CA GLY A 96 -5.09 3.46 5.26
C GLY A 96 -3.89 4.18 5.86
N ILE A 97 -2.67 3.74 5.53
CA ILE A 97 -1.42 4.44 5.84
C ILE A 97 -0.57 4.51 4.58
N GLY A 98 -0.29 5.73 4.09
CA GLY A 98 0.53 5.92 2.89
C GLY A 98 1.89 5.24 3.00
N GLY A 99 2.28 4.47 1.97
CA GLY A 99 3.55 3.73 1.96
C GLY A 99 3.56 2.42 2.73
N ASP A 100 2.43 2.00 3.32
CA ASP A 100 2.36 0.76 4.09
C ASP A 100 2.50 -0.49 3.21
N THR A 101 2.88 -1.57 3.84
CA THR A 101 3.08 -2.90 3.24
C THR A 101 2.21 -3.94 3.94
N THR A 102 2.15 -5.15 3.39
CA THR A 102 1.47 -6.26 4.08
C THR A 102 2.05 -6.50 5.48
N PHE A 103 3.38 -6.40 5.64
CA PHE A 103 4.04 -6.52 6.95
C PHE A 103 3.68 -5.38 7.92
N GLY A 104 3.49 -4.17 7.41
CA GLY A 104 3.06 -3.03 8.22
C GLY A 104 1.61 -3.18 8.67
N LEU A 105 0.71 -3.54 7.73
CA LEU A 105 -0.69 -3.79 8.04
C LEU A 105 -0.87 -4.92 9.07
N GLU A 106 -0.16 -6.05 8.91
CA GLU A 106 -0.22 -7.16 9.86
C GLU A 106 0.07 -6.71 11.30
N LYS A 107 1.12 -5.91 11.49
CA LYS A 107 1.54 -5.41 12.82
C LYS A 107 0.53 -4.48 13.50
N ARG A 108 -0.42 -3.94 12.75
CA ARG A 108 -1.41 -2.98 13.24
C ARG A 108 -2.86 -3.46 13.11
N LEU A 109 -3.08 -4.75 12.86
CA LEU A 109 -4.43 -5.31 12.72
C LEU A 109 -5.28 -5.09 13.97
N ASP A 110 -4.69 -5.21 15.16
CA ASP A 110 -5.40 -4.94 16.42
C ASP A 110 -6.08 -3.58 16.35
N VAL A 111 -5.32 -2.50 16.24
CA VAL A 111 -5.85 -1.14 16.25
C VAL A 111 -6.62 -0.77 14.98
N SER A 112 -6.33 -1.43 13.85
CA SER A 112 -6.97 -1.09 12.58
C SER A 112 -8.34 -1.72 12.41
N VAL A 113 -8.54 -2.94 12.93
CA VAL A 113 -9.78 -3.66 12.64
C VAL A 113 -10.26 -4.59 13.77
N TYR A 114 -9.34 -5.17 14.57
CA TYR A 114 -9.77 -6.13 15.60
C TYR A 114 -10.46 -5.43 16.77
N ASP A 115 -9.92 -4.31 17.24
CA ASP A 115 -10.54 -3.50 18.29
C ASP A 115 -11.79 -2.77 17.79
N LEU A 116 -11.85 -2.46 16.47
CA LEU A 116 -12.96 -1.75 15.86
C LEU A 116 -14.16 -2.65 15.55
N LYS A 117 -13.93 -3.91 15.17
CA LYS A 117 -14.92 -4.90 14.73
C LYS A 117 -16.01 -4.33 13.82
N PRO A 118 -15.67 -3.85 12.62
CA PRO A 118 -16.65 -3.30 11.70
C PRO A 118 -17.57 -4.41 11.16
N LYS A 119 -18.74 -4.05 10.61
CA LYS A 119 -19.61 -5.02 9.93
C LYS A 119 -18.94 -5.56 8.66
N VAL A 120 -18.30 -4.67 7.89
CA VAL A 120 -17.55 -5.00 6.67
C VAL A 120 -16.14 -4.42 6.76
N ALA A 121 -15.13 -5.18 6.38
CA ALA A 121 -13.75 -4.71 6.21
C ALA A 121 -13.32 -4.90 4.75
N VAL A 122 -12.91 -3.82 4.10
CA VAL A 122 -12.39 -3.79 2.72
C VAL A 122 -10.88 -3.65 2.80
N MET A 123 -10.13 -4.57 2.20
CA MET A 123 -8.67 -4.56 2.24
C MET A 123 -8.07 -4.45 0.84
N LEU A 124 -7.25 -3.40 0.64
CA LEU A 124 -6.37 -3.21 -0.52
C LEU A 124 -4.97 -2.92 -0.04
N ILE A 125 -4.05 -3.89 -0.16
CA ILE A 125 -2.67 -3.79 0.33
C ILE A 125 -1.73 -4.62 -0.54
N GLY A 126 -0.48 -4.20 -0.65
CA GLY A 126 0.60 -4.96 -1.29
C GLY A 126 1.31 -4.22 -2.41
N ALA A 127 0.83 -3.06 -2.87
CA ALA A 127 1.45 -2.29 -3.94
C ALA A 127 2.91 -1.88 -3.63
N ASN A 128 3.23 -1.67 -2.36
CA ASN A 128 4.56 -1.23 -1.93
C ASN A 128 5.57 -2.38 -1.75
N ASN A 129 5.11 -3.63 -1.65
CA ASN A 129 5.98 -4.81 -1.47
C ASN A 129 5.52 -6.03 -2.29
N MET A 130 5.14 -5.81 -3.55
CA MET A 130 4.56 -6.84 -4.44
C MET A 130 5.37 -8.13 -4.55
N ASP A 131 6.71 -8.03 -4.51
CA ASP A 131 7.61 -9.17 -4.63
C ASP A 131 7.55 -10.09 -3.39
N GLU A 132 7.23 -9.53 -2.22
CA GLU A 132 7.26 -10.20 -0.91
C GLU A 132 5.87 -10.26 -0.25
N MET A 133 4.83 -9.64 -0.85
CA MET A 133 3.54 -9.45 -0.21
C MET A 133 2.88 -10.73 0.31
N PHE A 134 3.16 -11.86 -0.32
CA PHE A 134 2.58 -13.14 0.08
C PHE A 134 3.36 -13.90 1.16
N GLU A 135 4.45 -13.33 1.69
CA GLU A 135 5.15 -13.94 2.82
C GLU A 135 4.30 -13.93 4.09
N ASN A 136 3.41 -12.93 4.23
CA ASN A 136 2.53 -12.78 5.38
C ASN A 136 1.05 -12.46 5.04
N TYR A 137 0.70 -12.33 3.76
CA TYR A 137 -0.68 -11.98 3.35
C TYR A 137 -1.71 -12.99 3.88
N GLU A 138 -1.37 -14.28 3.84
CA GLU A 138 -2.26 -15.33 4.33
C GLU A 138 -2.40 -15.30 5.86
N ASP A 139 -1.40 -14.84 6.59
CA ASP A 139 -1.49 -14.69 8.06
C ASP A 139 -2.45 -13.56 8.45
N ILE A 140 -2.51 -12.48 7.66
CA ILE A 140 -3.56 -11.45 7.79
C ILE A 140 -4.95 -12.08 7.62
N LEU A 141 -5.16 -12.92 6.59
CA LEU A 141 -6.46 -13.55 6.34
C LEU A 141 -6.88 -14.52 7.44
N LYS A 142 -5.94 -15.31 7.98
CA LYS A 142 -6.16 -16.15 9.16
C LYS A 142 -6.55 -15.31 10.37
N GLY A 143 -5.82 -14.23 10.60
CA GLY A 143 -6.10 -13.29 11.69
C GLY A 143 -7.52 -12.71 11.60
N PHE A 144 -8.04 -12.40 10.42
CA PHE A 144 -9.43 -11.98 10.26
C PHE A 144 -10.42 -13.07 10.69
N LYS A 145 -10.18 -14.32 10.28
CA LYS A 145 -11.04 -15.45 10.69
C LYS A 145 -11.04 -15.70 12.19
N GLU A 146 -9.89 -15.52 12.82
CA GLU A 146 -9.70 -15.80 14.25
C GLU A 146 -10.23 -14.68 15.15
N ASN A 147 -9.95 -13.42 14.81
CA ASN A 147 -10.20 -12.28 15.70
C ASN A 147 -11.51 -11.53 15.38
N ILE A 148 -11.98 -11.55 14.12
CA ILE A 148 -13.21 -10.87 13.70
C ILE A 148 -14.11 -11.77 12.85
N PRO A 149 -14.47 -12.97 13.34
CA PRO A 149 -15.19 -14.00 12.55
C PRO A 149 -16.55 -13.53 12.03
N ASN A 150 -17.14 -12.51 12.63
CA ASN A 150 -18.44 -11.98 12.25
C ASN A 150 -18.34 -10.80 11.27
N THR A 151 -17.16 -10.22 11.07
CA THR A 151 -16.92 -9.17 10.06
C THR A 151 -16.89 -9.80 8.68
N LYS A 152 -17.61 -9.20 7.73
CA LYS A 152 -17.55 -9.59 6.31
C LYS A 152 -16.30 -8.99 5.66
N ILE A 153 -15.51 -9.79 4.98
CA ILE A 153 -14.24 -9.35 4.39
C ILE A 153 -14.37 -9.23 2.87
N VAL A 154 -13.87 -8.12 2.33
CA VAL A 154 -13.73 -7.86 0.89
C VAL A 154 -12.25 -7.67 0.59
N LEU A 155 -11.69 -8.52 -0.26
CA LEU A 155 -10.35 -8.36 -0.79
C LEU A 155 -10.43 -7.63 -2.13
N VAL A 156 -9.71 -6.53 -2.25
CA VAL A 156 -9.62 -5.76 -3.49
C VAL A 156 -8.32 -6.10 -4.19
N SER A 157 -8.35 -6.30 -5.50
CA SER A 157 -7.16 -6.47 -6.31
C SER A 157 -6.24 -5.25 -6.23
N LEU A 158 -4.95 -5.41 -6.43
CA LEU A 158 -4.06 -4.32 -6.77
C LEU A 158 -4.58 -3.64 -8.04
N THR A 159 -4.43 -2.33 -8.14
CA THR A 159 -4.87 -1.55 -9.30
C THR A 159 -3.94 -1.74 -10.50
N SER A 160 -4.41 -1.47 -11.71
CA SER A 160 -3.54 -1.29 -12.87
C SER A 160 -2.66 -0.05 -12.68
N MET A 161 -1.51 -0.02 -13.35
CA MET A 161 -0.47 0.99 -13.15
C MET A 161 0.12 1.45 -14.48
N SER A 162 0.67 2.67 -14.51
CA SER A 162 1.36 3.23 -15.67
C SER A 162 2.59 4.05 -15.26
N ARG A 163 3.27 4.70 -16.20
CA ARG A 163 4.40 5.61 -15.97
C ARG A 163 5.50 4.98 -15.12
N GLU A 164 5.90 5.61 -14.03
CA GLU A 164 6.95 5.10 -13.13
C GLU A 164 6.57 3.78 -12.47
N TRP A 165 5.29 3.56 -12.23
CA TRP A 165 4.73 2.33 -11.67
C TRP A 165 4.49 1.24 -12.70
N GLY A 166 4.44 1.56 -14.00
CA GLY A 166 4.11 0.64 -15.10
C GLY A 166 4.98 -0.62 -15.15
N ARG A 167 6.25 -0.53 -14.71
CA ARG A 167 7.14 -1.71 -14.59
C ARG A 167 6.62 -2.78 -13.61
N LYS A 168 5.75 -2.42 -12.67
CA LYS A 168 5.13 -3.33 -11.70
C LYS A 168 3.77 -3.84 -12.15
N ASN A 169 3.22 -3.33 -13.25
CA ASN A 169 1.86 -3.61 -13.69
C ASN A 169 1.62 -5.10 -13.96
N GLN A 170 2.57 -5.80 -14.61
CA GLN A 170 2.45 -7.25 -14.83
C GLN A 170 2.50 -8.05 -13.53
N LEU A 171 3.31 -7.63 -12.57
CA LEU A 171 3.39 -8.29 -11.27
C LEU A 171 2.10 -8.09 -10.48
N ALA A 172 1.49 -6.89 -10.55
CA ALA A 172 0.18 -6.64 -9.98
C ALA A 172 -0.88 -7.59 -10.56
N ALA A 173 -0.95 -7.70 -11.89
CA ALA A 173 -1.87 -8.64 -12.55
C ALA A 173 -1.66 -10.09 -12.12
N TYR A 174 -0.40 -10.53 -12.01
CA TYR A 174 -0.06 -11.87 -11.53
C TYR A 174 -0.47 -12.08 -10.07
N ASN A 175 -0.17 -11.12 -9.19
CA ASN A 175 -0.51 -11.20 -7.78
C ASN A 175 -2.03 -11.21 -7.56
N ASN A 176 -2.80 -10.52 -8.39
CA ASN A 176 -4.26 -10.48 -8.31
C ASN A 176 -4.91 -11.85 -8.52
N VAL A 177 -4.30 -12.72 -9.34
CA VAL A 177 -4.76 -14.11 -9.46
C VAL A 177 -4.68 -14.83 -8.11
N LYS A 178 -3.57 -14.64 -7.38
CA LYS A 178 -3.40 -15.27 -6.06
C LYS A 178 -4.32 -14.63 -5.00
N ILE A 179 -4.50 -13.32 -5.02
CA ILE A 179 -5.46 -12.63 -4.11
C ILE A 179 -6.86 -13.21 -4.30
N LYS A 180 -7.31 -13.38 -5.57
CA LYS A 180 -8.60 -13.96 -5.90
C LYS A 180 -8.75 -15.39 -5.39
N LEU A 181 -7.75 -16.24 -5.62
CA LEU A 181 -7.75 -17.62 -5.13
C LEU A 181 -7.80 -17.68 -3.59
N LEU A 182 -7.09 -16.80 -2.90
CA LEU A 182 -7.14 -16.70 -1.45
C LEU A 182 -8.52 -16.20 -0.97
N ALA A 183 -9.14 -15.24 -1.66
CA ALA A 183 -10.50 -14.82 -1.34
C ALA A 183 -11.47 -16.02 -1.41
N GLU A 184 -11.42 -16.80 -2.48
CA GLU A 184 -12.22 -18.02 -2.66
C GLU A 184 -11.94 -19.04 -1.54
N GLN A 185 -10.66 -19.29 -1.23
CA GLN A 185 -10.23 -20.25 -0.19
C GLN A 185 -10.75 -19.87 1.20
N TYR A 186 -10.73 -18.57 1.53
CA TYR A 186 -11.16 -18.08 2.85
C TYR A 186 -12.66 -17.75 2.90
N GLY A 187 -13.39 -17.84 1.77
CA GLY A 187 -14.81 -17.47 1.67
C GLY A 187 -15.02 -15.98 1.87
N PHE A 188 -14.12 -15.15 1.35
CA PHE A 188 -14.19 -13.70 1.33
C PHE A 188 -14.67 -13.22 -0.04
N GLU A 189 -15.30 -12.04 -0.12
CA GLU A 189 -15.64 -11.41 -1.38
C GLU A 189 -14.37 -10.86 -2.06
N TYR A 190 -14.37 -10.82 -3.40
CA TYR A 190 -13.27 -10.28 -4.20
C TYR A 190 -13.78 -9.24 -5.18
N VAL A 191 -13.09 -8.10 -5.27
CA VAL A 191 -13.39 -7.04 -6.24
C VAL A 191 -12.18 -6.83 -7.16
N ASP A 192 -12.40 -6.98 -8.47
CA ASP A 192 -11.38 -6.78 -9.51
C ASP A 192 -11.26 -5.31 -9.90
N MET A 193 -10.54 -4.55 -9.09
CA MET A 193 -10.27 -3.14 -9.37
C MET A 193 -9.23 -2.94 -10.48
N TYR A 194 -8.36 -3.95 -10.71
CA TYR A 194 -7.35 -3.90 -11.77
C TYR A 194 -8.00 -3.68 -13.14
N SER A 195 -8.97 -4.53 -13.47
CA SER A 195 -9.67 -4.49 -14.77
C SER A 195 -10.52 -3.24 -14.91
N SER A 196 -11.18 -2.77 -13.86
CA SER A 196 -12.06 -1.60 -13.90
C SER A 196 -11.32 -0.28 -14.13
N LEU A 197 -10.05 -0.20 -13.72
CA LEU A 197 -9.21 0.99 -13.91
C LEU A 197 -8.31 0.89 -15.16
N MET A 198 -8.25 -0.27 -15.82
CA MET A 198 -7.31 -0.55 -16.90
C MET A 198 -7.88 -0.12 -18.26
N ASN A 199 -7.08 0.62 -19.02
CA ASN A 199 -7.30 0.82 -20.43
C ASN A 199 -6.92 -0.47 -21.19
N ILE A 200 -7.91 -1.09 -21.84
CA ILE A 200 -7.75 -2.37 -22.53
C ILE A 200 -6.79 -2.30 -23.74
N GLU A 201 -6.60 -1.12 -24.32
CA GLU A 201 -5.71 -0.94 -25.48
C GLU A 201 -4.23 -0.93 -25.05
N THR A 202 -3.93 -0.38 -23.87
CA THR A 202 -2.55 -0.24 -23.38
C THR A 202 -2.20 -1.25 -22.30
N GLY A 203 -3.19 -1.82 -21.62
CA GLY A 203 -3.01 -2.66 -20.43
C GLY A 203 -2.58 -1.88 -19.18
N GLU A 204 -2.59 -0.55 -19.25
CA GLU A 204 -2.22 0.36 -18.16
C GLU A 204 -3.45 1.08 -17.61
N ILE A 205 -3.33 1.69 -16.42
CA ILE A 205 -4.39 2.53 -15.88
C ILE A 205 -4.70 3.69 -16.82
N TYR A 206 -5.97 4.07 -16.97
CA TYR A 206 -6.35 5.28 -17.72
C TYR A 206 -5.69 6.52 -17.12
N ASP A 207 -5.17 7.41 -17.97
CA ASP A 207 -4.48 8.64 -17.54
C ASP A 207 -5.38 9.55 -16.69
N GLU A 208 -6.68 9.59 -16.97
CA GLU A 208 -7.67 10.36 -16.22
C GLU A 208 -7.96 9.81 -14.82
N TYR A 209 -7.65 8.54 -14.56
CA TYR A 209 -7.88 7.90 -13.27
C TYR A 209 -6.67 7.99 -12.33
N THR A 210 -5.53 8.47 -12.83
CA THR A 210 -4.30 8.51 -12.03
C THR A 210 -3.57 9.85 -12.08
N THR A 211 -2.94 10.22 -10.96
CA THR A 211 -2.12 11.44 -10.86
C THR A 211 -0.68 11.21 -11.34
N ASP A 212 -0.12 10.04 -11.03
CA ASP A 212 1.29 9.70 -11.25
C ASP A 212 1.51 8.30 -11.84
N GLY A 213 0.44 7.60 -12.20
CA GLY A 213 0.46 6.23 -12.71
C GLY A 213 0.20 5.17 -11.63
N GLY A 214 0.10 5.55 -10.36
CA GLY A 214 -0.16 4.66 -9.22
C GLY A 214 -1.26 5.16 -8.29
N HIS A 215 -1.30 6.46 -8.00
CA HIS A 215 -2.32 7.08 -7.14
C HIS A 215 -3.51 7.58 -7.94
N LEU A 216 -4.71 7.49 -7.35
CA LEU A 216 -5.96 7.80 -8.03
C LEU A 216 -6.27 9.32 -8.02
N THR A 217 -6.90 9.77 -9.09
CA THR A 217 -7.61 11.05 -9.15
C THR A 217 -9.00 10.92 -8.50
N PRO A 218 -9.72 12.03 -8.28
CA PRO A 218 -11.13 11.96 -7.88
C PRO A 218 -11.98 11.09 -8.82
N THR A 219 -11.76 11.17 -10.15
CA THR A 219 -12.46 10.32 -11.13
C THR A 219 -12.09 8.84 -10.97
N GLY A 220 -10.82 8.53 -10.68
CA GLY A 220 -10.40 7.17 -10.35
C GLY A 220 -11.08 6.64 -9.08
N TYR A 221 -11.24 7.48 -8.05
CA TYR A 221 -12.00 7.10 -6.85
C TYR A 221 -13.50 6.96 -7.10
N GLU A 222 -14.09 7.67 -8.05
CA GLU A 222 -15.49 7.45 -8.47
C GLU A 222 -15.67 6.05 -9.08
N VAL A 223 -14.76 5.61 -9.95
CA VAL A 223 -14.74 4.23 -10.47
C VAL A 223 -14.55 3.23 -9.33
N PHE A 224 -13.57 3.47 -8.46
CA PHE A 224 -13.29 2.64 -7.31
C PHE A 224 -14.52 2.46 -6.41
N THR A 225 -15.24 3.55 -6.16
CA THR A 225 -16.49 3.55 -5.37
C THR A 225 -17.61 2.77 -6.08
N SER A 226 -17.77 2.97 -7.40
CA SER A 226 -18.84 2.30 -8.16
C SER A 226 -18.71 0.79 -8.18
N GLU A 227 -17.47 0.26 -8.18
CA GLU A 227 -17.22 -1.18 -8.12
C GLU A 227 -17.42 -1.78 -6.72
N LEU A 228 -17.07 -1.04 -5.68
CA LEU A 228 -17.18 -1.52 -4.31
C LEU A 228 -18.60 -1.43 -3.75
N THR A 229 -19.35 -0.40 -4.13
CA THR A 229 -20.67 -0.11 -3.54
C THR A 229 -21.63 -1.29 -3.60
N PRO A 230 -21.84 -1.99 -4.75
CA PRO A 230 -22.77 -3.10 -4.82
C PRO A 230 -22.41 -4.27 -3.90
N VAL A 231 -21.10 -4.51 -3.71
CA VAL A 231 -20.60 -5.58 -2.83
C VAL A 231 -20.82 -5.21 -1.36
N ILE A 232 -20.49 -3.97 -0.98
CA ILE A 232 -20.70 -3.45 0.37
C ILE A 232 -22.18 -3.47 0.73
N GLU A 233 -23.06 -2.97 -0.15
CA GLU A 233 -24.50 -2.93 0.05
C GLU A 233 -25.09 -4.33 0.26
N LYS A 234 -24.70 -5.29 -0.57
CA LYS A 234 -25.10 -6.70 -0.42
C LYS A 234 -24.70 -7.25 0.94
N LEU A 235 -23.43 -7.05 1.33
CA LEU A 235 -22.91 -7.57 2.60
C LEU A 235 -23.58 -6.94 3.82
N LEU A 236 -23.90 -5.64 3.75
CA LEU A 236 -24.60 -4.95 4.83
C LEU A 236 -26.08 -5.33 4.92
N GLN A 237 -26.74 -5.59 3.79
CA GLN A 237 -28.13 -6.11 3.77
C GLN A 237 -28.23 -7.52 4.39
N ASP A 238 -27.25 -8.37 4.10
CA ASP A 238 -27.17 -9.73 4.62
C ASP A 238 -26.57 -9.80 6.04
N TYR A 239 -26.21 -8.66 6.64
CA TYR A 239 -25.54 -8.62 7.94
C TYR A 239 -26.56 -8.72 9.06
N SER A 240 -26.37 -9.69 9.96
CA SER A 240 -27.07 -9.79 11.24
C SER A 240 -26.07 -9.63 12.38
N ILE A 241 -26.38 -8.74 13.33
CA ILE A 241 -25.54 -8.57 14.52
C ILE A 241 -25.50 -9.89 15.28
N PRO A 242 -24.31 -10.41 15.61
CA PRO A 242 -24.20 -11.63 16.43
C PRO A 242 -24.84 -11.41 17.81
N ASN A 243 -25.60 -12.40 18.26
CA ASN A 243 -26.19 -12.42 19.62
C ASN A 243 -25.13 -12.63 20.68
#